data_2dd14c69bf27194f9b53ababe6904185
#
_entry.id   2dd14c69bf27194f9b53ababe6904185
#
_cell.length_a   1.000
_cell.length_b   1.000
_cell.length_c   1.000
_cell.angle_alpha   90.00
_cell.angle_beta   90.00
_cell.angle_gamma   90.00
#
_symmetry.space_group_name_H-M   'P 1'
#
loop_
_entity.id
_entity.type
_entity.pdbx_description
1 polymer ?
#
loop_
_entity_poly.entity_id
_entity_poly.type
_entity_poly.pdbx_seq_one_letter_code
_entity_poly.pdbx_strand_id
1 'polypeptide(L)'
;GDSVANIDLPQTVINALLRQGDSRPIRLRPDDIEVHKTRNHPKCATCVIMDMSGSMRYDGQYINVKRMALALQGLIQTEYPGDFLRFIEMFTFAKLRAPGEIINMMPKPVTIHDPWVQLWADMSDPNISEQEVHPHFTNIQHSLQLARKNLANCDTPNRQIVLITDGLPTAHFEDEKLYMLYPPDPRTEQATMREAMLCSKNDITI
;
A
#
# COMPACT_ATOMS: atom_id res chain seq x y z
N GLY A 1 -20.68 12.82 16.08
CA GLY A 1 -22.03 12.88 16.64
C GLY A 1 -22.92 11.91 15.89
N ASP A 2 -23.79 11.22 16.63
CA ASP A 2 -24.66 10.20 16.04
C ASP A 2 -25.65 10.88 15.08
N SER A 3 -25.67 10.40 13.85
CA SER A 3 -26.60 10.92 12.82
C SER A 3 -27.98 10.30 13.00
N VAL A 4 -29.02 11.08 12.76
CA VAL A 4 -30.42 10.61 12.71
C VAL A 4 -30.62 9.43 11.75
N ALA A 5 -29.75 9.31 10.74
CA ALA A 5 -29.74 8.19 9.80
C ALA A 5 -29.36 6.84 10.44
N ASN A 6 -28.80 6.85 11.63
CA ASN A 6 -28.36 5.63 12.35
C ASN A 6 -29.40 5.11 13.36
N ILE A 7 -30.57 5.72 13.43
CA ILE A 7 -31.64 5.27 14.34
C ILE A 7 -32.26 3.98 13.79
N ASP A 8 -32.26 2.93 14.63
CA ASP A 8 -33.04 1.70 14.37
C ASP A 8 -34.52 1.95 14.67
N LEU A 9 -35.23 2.44 13.67
CA LEU A 9 -36.67 2.75 13.81
C LEU A 9 -37.50 1.55 14.27
N PRO A 10 -37.35 0.32 13.70
CA PRO A 10 -38.08 -0.84 14.17
C PRO A 10 -37.83 -1.13 15.64
N GLN A 11 -36.58 -1.19 16.09
CA GLN A 11 -36.26 -1.48 17.48
C GLN A 11 -36.69 -0.35 18.43
N THR A 12 -36.54 0.91 18.02
CA THR A 12 -37.05 2.08 18.76
C THR A 12 -38.56 2.00 19.01
N VAL A 13 -39.32 1.62 17.99
CA VAL A 13 -40.79 1.45 18.13
C VAL A 13 -41.11 0.27 19.04
N ILE A 14 -40.41 -0.85 18.95
CA ILE A 14 -40.58 -2.00 19.84
C ILE A 14 -40.30 -1.60 21.29
N ASN A 15 -39.23 -0.87 21.56
CA ASN A 15 -38.88 -0.39 22.90
C ASN A 15 -40.02 0.50 23.48
N ALA A 16 -40.55 1.41 22.67
CA ALA A 16 -41.65 2.28 23.07
C ALA A 16 -42.93 1.46 23.37
N LEU A 17 -43.23 0.45 22.56
CA LEU A 17 -44.38 -0.45 22.79
C LEU A 17 -44.21 -1.26 24.06
N LEU A 18 -43.03 -1.83 24.32
CA LEU A 18 -42.73 -2.56 25.53
C LEU A 18 -42.89 -1.70 26.78
N ARG A 19 -42.52 -0.42 26.72
CA ARG A 19 -42.68 0.53 27.82
C ARG A 19 -44.11 0.99 28.04
N GLN A 20 -44.85 1.27 26.93
CA GLN A 20 -46.20 1.85 27.02
C GLN A 20 -47.32 0.81 27.09
N GLY A 21 -47.08 -0.46 26.72
CA GLY A 21 -48.12 -1.45 26.47
C GLY A 21 -48.98 -1.05 25.26
N ASP A 22 -50.26 -1.47 25.25
CA ASP A 22 -51.19 -1.24 24.14
C ASP A 22 -51.76 0.20 24.05
N SER A 23 -51.15 1.15 24.78
CA SER A 23 -51.61 2.55 24.77
C SER A 23 -51.31 3.25 23.43
N ARG A 24 -52.35 3.79 22.80
CA ARG A 24 -52.21 4.58 21.55
C ARG A 24 -52.55 6.05 21.81
N PRO A 25 -51.88 7.01 21.19
CA PRO A 25 -50.79 6.89 20.22
C PRO A 25 -49.44 6.51 20.86
N ILE A 26 -48.58 5.83 20.09
CA ILE A 26 -47.20 5.52 20.51
C ILE A 26 -46.41 6.82 20.66
N ARG A 27 -45.90 7.08 21.85
CA ARG A 27 -45.05 8.25 22.15
C ARG A 27 -43.62 7.80 22.41
N LEU A 28 -42.71 8.19 21.51
CA LEU A 28 -41.27 7.90 21.67
C LEU A 28 -40.66 8.79 22.76
N ARG A 29 -39.80 8.22 23.54
CA ARG A 29 -38.93 8.91 24.52
C ARG A 29 -37.46 8.72 24.12
N PRO A 30 -36.55 9.61 24.58
CA PRO A 30 -35.12 9.43 24.33
C PRO A 30 -34.60 8.03 24.72
N ASP A 31 -35.12 7.45 25.80
CA ASP A 31 -34.71 6.14 26.30
C ASP A 31 -35.19 4.96 25.42
N ASP A 32 -36.14 5.19 24.51
CA ASP A 32 -36.64 4.18 23.58
C ASP A 32 -35.76 4.12 22.31
N ILE A 33 -34.93 5.17 22.08
CA ILE A 33 -34.17 5.30 20.85
C ILE A 33 -33.01 4.32 20.83
N GLU A 34 -33.07 3.40 19.90
CA GLU A 34 -31.95 2.49 19.59
C GLU A 34 -31.19 3.03 18.38
N VAL A 35 -29.87 3.03 18.49
CA VAL A 35 -28.99 3.52 17.43
C VAL A 35 -28.13 2.36 16.95
N HIS A 36 -28.19 2.08 15.65
CA HIS A 36 -27.22 1.19 15.03
C HIS A 36 -25.83 1.75 15.25
N LYS A 37 -25.01 1.06 16.01
CA LYS A 37 -23.57 1.35 16.07
C LYS A 37 -22.97 1.03 14.69
N THR A 38 -23.13 1.95 13.74
CA THR A 38 -22.29 1.91 12.55
C THR A 38 -20.87 2.10 13.06
N ARG A 39 -20.07 1.05 12.95
CA ARG A 39 -18.63 1.19 13.02
C ARG A 39 -18.25 2.04 11.80
N ASN A 40 -18.24 3.37 11.95
CA ASN A 40 -17.55 4.25 11.02
C ASN A 40 -16.06 3.96 11.20
N HIS A 41 -15.60 2.88 10.56
CA HIS A 41 -14.18 2.68 10.41
C HIS A 41 -13.71 3.74 9.41
N PRO A 42 -12.79 4.62 9.80
CA PRO A 42 -12.20 5.53 8.86
C PRO A 42 -11.60 4.70 7.71
N LYS A 43 -12.06 4.96 6.50
CA LYS A 43 -11.53 4.31 5.30
C LYS A 43 -10.02 4.50 5.25
N CYS A 44 -9.31 3.46 4.88
CA CYS A 44 -7.87 3.48 4.70
C CYS A 44 -7.51 3.20 3.24
N ALA A 45 -6.45 3.85 2.76
CA ALA A 45 -5.83 3.53 1.49
C ALA A 45 -4.42 3.01 1.72
N THR A 46 -4.16 1.79 1.29
CA THR A 46 -2.89 1.10 1.50
C THR A 46 -2.24 0.72 0.18
N CYS A 47 -0.97 1.08 0.02
CA CYS A 47 -0.09 0.51 -1.00
C CYS A 47 0.92 -0.43 -0.33
N VAL A 48 1.01 -1.67 -0.80
CA VAL A 48 1.98 -2.67 -0.31
C VAL A 48 3.08 -2.79 -1.35
N ILE A 49 4.28 -2.40 -0.97
CA ILE A 49 5.49 -2.52 -1.79
C ILE A 49 6.18 -3.83 -1.42
N MET A 50 6.33 -4.70 -2.39
CA MET A 50 6.93 -6.03 -2.24
C MET A 50 8.26 -6.05 -2.97
N ASP A 51 9.33 -6.24 -2.22
CA ASP A 51 10.66 -6.40 -2.81
C ASP A 51 10.78 -7.74 -3.55
N MET A 52 11.14 -7.63 -4.83
CA MET A 52 11.43 -8.76 -5.71
C MET A 52 12.80 -8.56 -6.38
N SER A 53 13.69 -7.83 -5.74
CA SER A 53 15.09 -7.70 -6.15
C SER A 53 15.84 -9.03 -6.08
N GLY A 54 17.07 -9.06 -6.56
CA GLY A 54 17.85 -10.29 -6.64
C GLY A 54 18.14 -10.94 -5.29
N SER A 55 18.36 -10.13 -4.24
CA SER A 55 18.66 -10.59 -2.87
C SER A 55 17.53 -11.41 -2.28
N MET A 56 16.28 -11.13 -2.62
CA MET A 56 15.12 -11.85 -2.11
C MET A 56 15.07 -13.34 -2.44
N ARG A 57 15.97 -13.83 -3.32
CA ARG A 57 16.14 -15.27 -3.57
C ARG A 57 16.82 -15.99 -2.41
N TYR A 58 17.69 -15.28 -1.68
CA TYR A 58 18.41 -15.90 -0.57
C TYR A 58 17.44 -16.32 0.52
N ASP A 59 17.59 -17.55 0.99
CA ASP A 59 16.76 -18.19 2.01
C ASP A 59 15.25 -18.16 1.74
N GLY A 60 14.85 -17.92 0.48
CA GLY A 60 13.46 -17.89 0.07
C GLY A 60 12.65 -16.74 0.68
N GLN A 61 13.27 -15.61 1.00
CA GLN A 61 12.62 -14.46 1.65
C GLN A 61 11.40 -13.95 0.87
N TYR A 62 11.44 -13.99 -0.46
CA TYR A 62 10.30 -13.62 -1.32
C TYR A 62 9.02 -14.42 -1.01
N ILE A 63 9.13 -15.65 -0.48
CA ILE A 63 7.97 -16.46 -0.09
C ILE A 63 7.24 -15.78 1.08
N ASN A 64 7.99 -15.27 2.06
CA ASN A 64 7.43 -14.57 3.20
C ASN A 64 6.79 -13.24 2.78
N VAL A 65 7.41 -12.49 1.87
CA VAL A 65 6.83 -11.26 1.30
C VAL A 65 5.47 -11.55 0.68
N LYS A 66 5.39 -12.60 -0.16
CA LYS A 66 4.14 -13.03 -0.79
C LYS A 66 3.08 -13.44 0.23
N ARG A 67 3.48 -14.20 1.26
CA ARG A 67 2.57 -14.61 2.36
C ARG A 67 2.02 -13.41 3.10
N MET A 68 2.87 -12.43 3.45
CA MET A 68 2.45 -11.20 4.13
C MET A 68 1.49 -10.38 3.28
N ALA A 69 1.79 -10.21 1.99
CA ALA A 69 0.94 -9.47 1.06
C ALA A 69 -0.44 -10.13 0.90
N LEU A 70 -0.49 -11.45 0.74
CA LEU A 70 -1.75 -12.20 0.62
C LEU A 70 -2.54 -12.22 1.93
N ALA A 71 -1.87 -12.31 3.08
CA ALA A 71 -2.53 -12.23 4.38
C ALA A 71 -3.16 -10.84 4.60
N LEU A 72 -2.44 -9.78 4.25
CA LEU A 72 -2.95 -8.41 4.33
C LEU A 72 -4.13 -8.20 3.36
N GLN A 73 -4.05 -8.76 2.16
CA GLN A 73 -5.18 -8.75 1.23
C GLN A 73 -6.42 -9.42 1.83
N GLY A 74 -6.26 -10.63 2.38
CA GLY A 74 -7.36 -11.36 3.00
C GLY A 74 -7.98 -10.57 4.17
N LEU A 75 -7.15 -10.01 5.04
CA LEU A 75 -7.59 -9.18 6.16
C LEU A 75 -8.41 -7.97 5.68
N ILE A 76 -7.88 -7.21 4.72
CA ILE A 76 -8.55 -6.01 4.23
C ILE A 76 -9.87 -6.36 3.53
N GLN A 77 -9.90 -7.41 2.71
CA GLN A 77 -11.12 -7.83 2.02
C GLN A 77 -12.21 -8.32 2.96
N THR A 78 -11.84 -8.98 4.07
CA THR A 78 -12.78 -9.55 5.02
C THR A 78 -13.28 -8.53 6.03
N GLU A 79 -12.37 -7.78 6.64
CA GLU A 79 -12.69 -6.90 7.76
C GLU A 79 -12.97 -5.45 7.34
N TYR A 80 -12.42 -5.03 6.19
CA TYR A 80 -12.49 -3.65 5.71
C TYR A 80 -12.87 -3.58 4.21
N PRO A 81 -14.05 -4.13 3.81
CA PRO A 81 -14.44 -4.30 2.40
C PRO A 81 -14.75 -2.96 1.69
N GLY A 82 -14.14 -1.92 1.97
CA GLY A 82 -14.31 -0.61 1.33
C GLY A 82 -12.99 0.13 1.23
N ASP A 83 -11.94 -0.47 1.79
CA ASP A 83 -10.63 0.13 1.80
C ASP A 83 -9.90 -0.08 0.46
N PHE A 84 -9.11 0.93 0.11
CA PHE A 84 -8.29 0.86 -1.09
C PHE A 84 -7.02 0.06 -0.81
N LEU A 85 -6.72 -0.91 -1.69
CA LEU A 85 -5.50 -1.72 -1.60
C LEU A 85 -4.85 -1.85 -2.98
N ARG A 86 -3.55 -1.58 -3.05
CA ARG A 86 -2.72 -1.79 -4.25
C ARG A 86 -1.42 -2.49 -3.89
N PHE A 87 -0.94 -3.29 -4.82
CA PHE A 87 0.34 -3.99 -4.71
C PHE A 87 1.32 -3.44 -5.73
N ILE A 88 2.55 -3.24 -5.28
CA ILE A 88 3.65 -2.74 -6.10
C ILE A 88 4.78 -3.77 -6.00
N GLU A 89 5.20 -4.29 -7.14
CA GLU A 89 6.42 -5.05 -7.26
C GLU A 89 7.60 -4.08 -7.34
N MET A 90 8.54 -4.22 -6.41
CA MET A 90 9.77 -3.44 -6.37
C MET A 90 10.95 -4.28 -6.86
N PHE A 91 11.72 -3.72 -7.76
CA PHE A 91 12.99 -4.20 -8.27
C PHE A 91 13.75 -2.97 -8.81
N THR A 92 14.59 -3.05 -9.81
CA THR A 92 15.18 -1.88 -10.46
C THR A 92 14.14 -0.83 -10.88
N PHE A 93 12.93 -1.32 -11.18
CA PHE A 93 11.74 -0.50 -11.44
C PHE A 93 10.66 -0.78 -10.40
N ALA A 94 9.56 -0.04 -10.48
CA ALA A 94 8.35 -0.27 -9.71
C ALA A 94 7.17 -0.51 -10.65
N LYS A 95 6.39 -1.58 -10.38
CA LYS A 95 5.21 -1.93 -11.21
C LYS A 95 4.02 -2.28 -10.35
N LEU A 96 2.84 -1.77 -10.74
CA LEU A 96 1.59 -2.22 -10.15
C LEU A 96 1.34 -3.69 -10.49
N ARG A 97 0.83 -4.45 -9.49
CA ARG A 97 0.45 -5.84 -9.65
C ARG A 97 -0.97 -6.08 -9.18
N ALA A 98 -1.69 -6.89 -9.94
CA ALA A 98 -2.98 -7.40 -9.48
C ALA A 98 -2.77 -8.46 -8.38
N PRO A 99 -3.71 -8.59 -7.42
CA PRO A 99 -3.59 -9.59 -6.36
C PRO A 99 -3.35 -11.03 -6.86
N GLY A 100 -3.99 -11.40 -7.96
CA GLY A 100 -3.82 -12.75 -8.56
C GLY A 100 -2.43 -13.00 -9.16
N GLU A 101 -1.64 -11.97 -9.43
CA GLU A 101 -0.28 -12.11 -9.96
C GLU A 101 0.74 -12.41 -8.85
N ILE A 102 0.44 -12.08 -7.59
CA ILE A 102 1.37 -12.18 -6.46
C ILE A 102 1.92 -13.59 -6.31
N ILE A 103 1.07 -14.61 -6.46
CA ILE A 103 1.46 -16.01 -6.32
C ILE A 103 2.57 -16.38 -7.31
N ASN A 104 2.51 -15.87 -8.53
CA ASN A 104 3.42 -16.18 -9.63
C ASN A 104 4.66 -15.29 -9.69
N MET A 105 4.72 -14.23 -8.85
CA MET A 105 5.89 -13.35 -8.82
C MET A 105 7.13 -14.11 -8.35
N MET A 106 8.26 -13.79 -8.98
CA MET A 106 9.56 -14.36 -8.62
C MET A 106 10.60 -13.23 -8.52
N PRO A 107 11.58 -13.35 -7.62
CA PRO A 107 12.70 -12.41 -7.56
C PRO A 107 13.43 -12.35 -8.89
N LYS A 108 13.87 -11.15 -9.22
CA LYS A 108 14.58 -10.90 -10.49
C LYS A 108 15.92 -11.67 -10.52
N PRO A 109 16.30 -12.17 -11.69
CA PRO A 109 17.60 -12.85 -11.83
C PRO A 109 18.73 -11.84 -11.64
N VAL A 110 19.74 -12.21 -10.86
CA VAL A 110 20.99 -11.45 -10.76
C VAL A 110 21.75 -11.62 -12.07
N THR A 111 22.01 -10.52 -12.75
CA THR A 111 22.63 -10.49 -14.07
C THR A 111 24.05 -9.89 -14.06
N ILE A 112 24.47 -9.29 -12.93
CA ILE A 112 25.83 -8.84 -12.66
C ILE A 112 26.25 -9.41 -11.33
N HIS A 113 27.46 -9.99 -11.29
CA HIS A 113 28.07 -10.57 -10.08
C HIS A 113 29.30 -9.80 -9.63
N ASP A 114 29.53 -8.60 -10.18
CA ASP A 114 30.63 -7.74 -9.77
C ASP A 114 30.33 -7.18 -8.37
N PRO A 115 31.29 -7.26 -7.43
CA PRO A 115 31.13 -6.67 -6.10
C PRO A 115 31.10 -5.14 -6.11
N TRP A 116 31.41 -4.51 -7.24
CA TRP A 116 31.39 -3.06 -7.41
C TRP A 116 30.70 -2.67 -8.72
N VAL A 117 29.50 -2.14 -8.63
CA VAL A 117 28.70 -1.76 -9.79
C VAL A 117 28.40 -0.27 -9.75
N GLN A 118 28.72 0.43 -10.83
CA GLN A 118 28.36 1.85 -11.04
C GLN A 118 27.84 1.99 -12.47
N LEU A 119 26.56 1.77 -12.65
CA LEU A 119 25.90 1.83 -13.94
C LEU A 119 24.83 2.91 -13.93
N TRP A 120 24.55 3.43 -15.11
CA TRP A 120 23.41 4.29 -15.35
C TRP A 120 22.83 4.04 -16.74
N ALA A 121 21.54 4.33 -16.89
CA ALA A 121 20.81 4.25 -18.16
C ALA A 121 19.94 5.50 -18.31
N ASP A 122 19.92 6.08 -19.50
CA ASP A 122 19.02 7.19 -19.82
C ASP A 122 17.71 6.59 -20.36
N MET A 123 16.67 6.60 -19.53
CA MET A 123 15.36 6.02 -19.86
C MET A 123 14.53 6.93 -20.78
N SER A 124 15.02 8.12 -21.13
CA SER A 124 14.45 8.97 -22.18
C SER A 124 14.90 8.57 -23.59
N ASP A 125 15.98 7.77 -23.70
CA ASP A 125 16.44 7.26 -24.99
C ASP A 125 15.49 6.16 -25.49
N PRO A 126 14.82 6.35 -26.65
CA PRO A 126 13.87 5.38 -27.19
C PRO A 126 14.52 4.02 -27.57
N ASN A 127 15.85 3.97 -27.64
CA ASN A 127 16.57 2.73 -27.91
C ASN A 127 16.85 1.91 -26.65
N ILE A 128 16.62 2.46 -25.46
CA ILE A 128 16.84 1.77 -24.18
C ILE A 128 15.49 1.37 -23.62
N SER A 129 15.25 0.06 -23.51
CA SER A 129 14.06 -0.50 -22.89
C SER A 129 14.35 -1.02 -21.49
N GLU A 130 13.31 -1.15 -20.65
CA GLU A 130 13.45 -1.76 -19.31
C GLU A 130 14.03 -3.19 -19.36
N GLN A 131 13.87 -3.90 -20.50
CA GLN A 131 14.35 -5.28 -20.65
C GLN A 131 15.87 -5.35 -20.82
N GLU A 132 16.50 -4.25 -21.27
CA GLU A 132 17.95 -4.16 -21.47
C GLU A 132 18.67 -3.73 -20.20
N VAL A 133 17.92 -3.28 -19.19
CA VAL A 133 18.47 -2.85 -17.91
C VAL A 133 18.48 -4.01 -16.92
N HIS A 134 19.52 -4.06 -16.09
CA HIS A 134 19.66 -5.09 -15.06
C HIS A 134 18.51 -5.03 -14.03
N PRO A 135 17.70 -6.08 -13.89
CA PRO A 135 16.45 -5.99 -13.16
C PRO A 135 16.56 -6.21 -11.64
N HIS A 136 17.72 -6.62 -11.13
CA HIS A 136 17.86 -7.18 -9.78
C HIS A 136 18.18 -6.17 -8.67
N PHE A 137 18.30 -4.88 -8.98
CA PHE A 137 18.57 -3.83 -7.99
C PHE A 137 17.30 -3.45 -7.22
N THR A 138 17.47 -2.85 -6.04
CA THR A 138 16.39 -2.42 -5.16
C THR A 138 16.16 -0.91 -5.32
N ASN A 139 15.01 -0.52 -5.88
CA ASN A 139 14.67 0.88 -6.12
C ASN A 139 13.49 1.31 -5.23
N ILE A 140 13.80 1.64 -3.99
CA ILE A 140 12.81 2.10 -3.01
C ILE A 140 12.23 3.44 -3.43
N GLN A 141 13.05 4.37 -3.93
CA GLN A 141 12.61 5.70 -4.37
C GLN A 141 11.50 5.62 -5.42
N HIS A 142 11.69 4.87 -6.50
CA HIS A 142 10.68 4.74 -7.56
C HIS A 142 9.40 4.05 -7.06
N SER A 143 9.55 3.09 -6.15
CA SER A 143 8.41 2.39 -5.56
C SER A 143 7.57 3.30 -4.66
N LEU A 144 8.21 4.15 -3.85
CA LEU A 144 7.54 5.17 -3.05
C LEU A 144 6.86 6.22 -3.93
N GLN A 145 7.51 6.65 -5.02
CA GLN A 145 6.94 7.59 -5.99
C GLN A 145 5.67 7.03 -6.64
N LEU A 146 5.70 5.75 -7.05
CA LEU A 146 4.53 5.08 -7.62
C LEU A 146 3.39 4.93 -6.60
N ALA A 147 3.73 4.55 -5.35
CA ALA A 147 2.76 4.44 -4.26
C ALA A 147 2.12 5.80 -3.95
N ARG A 148 2.91 6.86 -3.81
CA ARG A 148 2.44 8.22 -3.56
C ARG A 148 1.49 8.70 -4.66
N LYS A 149 1.83 8.48 -5.94
CA LYS A 149 0.96 8.82 -7.08
C LYS A 149 -0.39 8.09 -7.01
N ASN A 150 -0.40 6.82 -6.61
CA ASN A 150 -1.63 6.03 -6.48
C ASN A 150 -2.49 6.49 -5.29
N LEU A 151 -1.87 6.81 -4.15
CA LEU A 151 -2.56 7.25 -2.95
C LEU A 151 -3.06 8.68 -3.03
N ALA A 152 -2.45 9.54 -3.86
CA ALA A 152 -2.87 10.93 -4.04
C ALA A 152 -4.32 11.08 -4.53
N ASN A 153 -4.81 10.08 -5.28
CA ASN A 153 -6.17 10.08 -5.83
C ASN A 153 -7.21 9.44 -4.89
N CYS A 154 -6.79 9.00 -3.70
CA CYS A 154 -7.68 8.38 -2.74
C CYS A 154 -8.29 9.41 -1.80
N ASP A 155 -9.63 9.51 -1.81
CA ASP A 155 -10.38 10.39 -0.90
C ASP A 155 -10.57 9.69 0.46
N THR A 156 -9.50 9.63 1.23
CA THR A 156 -9.47 9.05 2.57
C THR A 156 -8.43 9.77 3.43
N PRO A 157 -8.72 10.01 4.72
CA PRO A 157 -7.77 10.65 5.63
C PRO A 157 -6.59 9.75 6.00
N ASN A 158 -6.75 8.43 5.89
CA ASN A 158 -5.71 7.47 6.28
C ASN A 158 -5.08 6.87 5.03
N ARG A 159 -3.89 7.35 4.71
CA ARG A 159 -3.08 6.84 3.59
C ARG A 159 -1.78 6.26 4.11
N GLN A 160 -1.47 5.04 3.69
CA GLN A 160 -0.28 4.34 4.18
C GLN A 160 0.41 3.52 3.09
N ILE A 161 1.71 3.38 3.26
CA ILE A 161 2.57 2.50 2.49
C ILE A 161 3.14 1.45 3.43
N VAL A 162 3.03 0.18 3.06
CA VAL A 162 3.70 -0.94 3.73
C VAL A 162 4.85 -1.38 2.83
N LEU A 163 6.07 -1.14 3.26
CA LEU A 163 7.28 -1.55 2.54
C LEU A 163 7.83 -2.84 3.13
N ILE A 164 7.93 -3.89 2.32
CA ILE A 164 8.47 -5.19 2.70
C ILE A 164 9.74 -5.43 1.88
N THR A 165 10.90 -5.31 2.51
CA THR A 165 12.23 -5.42 1.88
C THR A 165 13.23 -6.06 2.83
N ASP A 166 14.29 -6.64 2.30
CA ASP A 166 15.43 -7.21 3.04
C ASP A 166 16.67 -6.32 2.99
N GLY A 167 16.65 -5.25 2.18
CA GLY A 167 17.85 -4.57 1.82
C GLY A 167 17.81 -3.06 1.77
N LEU A 168 19.00 -2.54 1.51
CA LEU A 168 19.25 -1.14 1.29
C LEU A 168 19.00 -0.77 -0.18
N PRO A 169 18.64 0.48 -0.49
CA PRO A 169 18.42 0.91 -1.85
C PRO A 169 19.72 0.88 -2.66
N THR A 170 19.67 0.27 -3.83
CA THR A 170 20.80 0.15 -4.77
C THR A 170 20.51 0.74 -6.14
N ALA A 171 19.28 1.23 -6.35
CA ALA A 171 18.92 1.97 -7.56
C ALA A 171 18.04 3.18 -7.24
N HIS A 172 18.13 4.22 -8.07
CA HIS A 172 17.29 5.40 -8.00
C HIS A 172 17.25 6.11 -9.34
N PHE A 173 16.26 6.99 -9.51
CA PHE A 173 16.16 7.90 -10.63
C PHE A 173 16.61 9.31 -10.24
N GLU A 174 17.38 9.95 -11.14
CA GLU A 174 17.54 11.39 -11.19
C GLU A 174 16.96 11.86 -12.53
N ASP A 175 15.80 12.49 -12.48
CA ASP A 175 14.96 12.77 -13.65
C ASP A 175 14.69 11.48 -14.45
N GLU A 176 15.10 11.41 -15.72
CA GLU A 176 14.94 10.23 -16.58
C GLU A 176 16.16 9.27 -16.52
N LYS A 177 17.18 9.57 -15.72
CA LYS A 177 18.37 8.75 -15.60
C LYS A 177 18.24 7.79 -14.43
N LEU A 178 18.31 6.49 -14.72
CA LEU A 178 18.35 5.42 -13.77
C LEU A 178 19.79 5.10 -13.38
N TYR A 179 20.10 5.21 -12.09
CA TYR A 179 21.38 4.80 -11.51
C TYR A 179 21.24 3.46 -10.81
N MET A 180 22.23 2.60 -10.98
CA MET A 180 22.33 1.27 -10.36
C MET A 180 23.71 1.17 -9.71
N LEU A 181 23.75 1.20 -8.38
CA LEU A 181 24.96 1.36 -7.60
C LEU A 181 25.07 0.28 -6.53
N TYR A 182 26.17 -0.47 -6.56
CA TYR A 182 26.46 -1.47 -5.54
C TYR A 182 27.96 -1.43 -5.18
N PRO A 183 28.36 -1.43 -3.91
CA PRO A 183 27.53 -1.35 -2.69
C PRO A 183 26.60 -0.14 -2.64
N PRO A 184 25.61 -0.11 -1.72
CA PRO A 184 24.70 1.03 -1.57
C PRO A 184 25.45 2.38 -1.50
N ASP A 185 24.99 3.34 -2.28
CA ASP A 185 25.62 4.66 -2.43
C ASP A 185 24.78 5.73 -1.70
N PRO A 186 25.41 6.70 -1.01
CA PRO A 186 24.70 7.79 -0.33
C PRO A 186 23.74 8.58 -1.23
N ARG A 187 23.99 8.69 -2.53
CA ARG A 187 23.08 9.34 -3.49
C ARG A 187 21.75 8.61 -3.57
N THR A 188 21.78 7.28 -3.61
CA THR A 188 20.60 6.43 -3.64
C THR A 188 19.79 6.55 -2.34
N GLU A 189 20.47 6.59 -1.22
CA GLU A 189 19.86 6.82 0.09
C GLU A 189 19.18 8.19 0.15
N GLN A 190 19.87 9.24 -0.28
CA GLN A 190 19.32 10.60 -0.31
C GLN A 190 18.10 10.71 -1.23
N ALA A 191 18.13 10.09 -2.41
CA ALA A 191 16.99 10.07 -3.33
C ALA A 191 15.78 9.36 -2.69
N THR A 192 16.01 8.24 -2.02
CA THR A 192 15.00 7.51 -1.26
C THR A 192 14.40 8.35 -0.13
N MET A 193 15.24 9.00 0.67
CA MET A 193 14.81 9.85 1.79
C MET A 193 14.02 11.07 1.31
N ARG A 194 14.41 11.68 0.19
CA ARG A 194 13.63 12.78 -0.41
C ARG A 194 12.22 12.35 -0.76
N GLU A 195 12.06 11.17 -1.37
CA GLU A 195 10.73 10.66 -1.74
C GLU A 195 9.91 10.26 -0.51
N ALA A 196 10.54 9.68 0.52
CA ALA A 196 9.88 9.40 1.80
C ALA A 196 9.37 10.70 2.47
N MET A 197 10.16 11.78 2.43
CA MET A 197 9.73 13.10 2.91
C MET A 197 8.56 13.65 2.10
N LEU A 198 8.52 13.42 0.78
CA LEU A 198 7.37 13.79 -0.05
C LEU A 198 6.12 12.99 0.31
N CYS A 199 6.24 11.71 0.62
CA CYS A 199 5.13 10.92 1.15
C CYS A 199 4.59 11.52 2.45
N SER A 200 5.46 11.82 3.41
CA SER A 200 5.08 12.43 4.69
C SER A 200 4.39 13.80 4.50
N LYS A 201 4.89 14.64 3.58
CA LYS A 201 4.27 15.95 3.26
C LYS A 201 2.88 15.81 2.60
N ASN A 202 2.55 14.65 2.07
CA ASN A 202 1.25 14.33 1.50
C ASN A 202 0.37 13.53 2.48
N ASP A 203 0.67 13.55 3.77
CA ASP A 203 -0.03 12.82 4.83
C ASP A 203 -0.10 11.30 4.56
N ILE A 204 0.99 10.75 4.02
CA ILE A 204 1.14 9.32 3.80
C ILE A 204 2.15 8.76 4.80
N THR A 205 1.71 7.81 5.63
CA THR A 205 2.56 7.07 6.56
C THR A 205 3.30 5.94 5.83
N ILE A 206 4.59 5.72 6.15
CA ILE A 206 5.39 4.60 5.64
C ILE A 206 5.76 3.69 6.80
#